data_d59f5d609466edabcaecca93b074cc01
#
_entry.id   d59f5d609466edabcaecca93b074cc01
#
_cell.length_a   1.000
_cell.length_b   1.000
_cell.length_c   1.000
_cell.angle_alpha   90.00
_cell.angle_beta   90.00
_cell.angle_gamma   90.00
#
_symmetry.space_group_name_H-M   'P 1'
#
loop_
_entity.id
_entity.type
_entity.pdbx_description
1 polymer ?
#
loop_
_entity_poly.entity_id
_entity_poly.type
_entity_poly.pdbx_seq_one_letter_code
_entity_poly.pdbx_strand_id
1 'polypeptide(L)'
;MPAAPLAEAPFSPNPGNLRMFRYLPKGLKAGAPLVVVLHGCGQTASGYDTGAGWCELAAELGFAVLAPEQKAANNPNTCFDWFNPEDITRGQGECASIAAMIRAVVDTHRLDARRVFITGLSAGGAMTAAMLATYPELFAGGAIIAGLPFGAAANVRDALETMRSAPLKAPQQWGDAVRAAAGYAGPWPKISIWHGALDTTVNVNNAQASVAQWADVHGLALGAAKQEMADGAIRLSWGDQLEVYTIPVLSHGTPIDSRDVGRPAPFILDVGISSSRRIARFWGLAPLAASRSAPRPAPVRAATPQEPALPEIEAVLAPRLTPHPGAETLIRRALKAVGLLKR
;
A
#
# COMPACT_ATOMS: atom_id res chain seq x y z
N MET A 1 -16.43 -13.53 15.86
CA MET A 1 -15.31 -14.45 16.25
C MET A 1 -14.07 -13.93 15.57
N PRO A 2 -12.88 -13.97 16.20
CA PRO A 2 -11.66 -13.60 15.51
C PRO A 2 -11.47 -14.50 14.27
N ALA A 3 -10.95 -13.93 13.19
CA ALA A 3 -10.61 -14.72 12.00
C ALA A 3 -9.57 -15.79 12.37
N ALA A 4 -9.61 -16.94 11.71
CA ALA A 4 -8.57 -17.93 11.90
C ALA A 4 -7.20 -17.35 11.50
N PRO A 5 -6.09 -17.79 12.11
CA PRO A 5 -4.77 -17.26 11.78
C PRO A 5 -4.37 -17.66 10.36
N LEU A 6 -3.48 -16.86 9.77
CA LEU A 6 -2.77 -17.19 8.53
C LEU A 6 -2.03 -18.53 8.68
N ALA A 7 -2.14 -19.40 7.69
CA ALA A 7 -1.47 -20.70 7.66
C ALA A 7 -0.33 -20.68 6.64
N GLU A 8 0.86 -21.15 7.06
CA GLU A 8 1.97 -21.34 6.13
C GLU A 8 1.70 -22.49 5.15
N ALA A 9 2.12 -22.33 3.91
CA ALA A 9 1.96 -23.34 2.88
C ALA A 9 3.19 -23.41 1.95
N PRO A 10 3.56 -24.58 1.45
CA PRO A 10 4.64 -24.70 0.47
C PRO A 10 4.19 -24.20 -0.90
N PHE A 11 5.16 -23.73 -1.70
CA PHE A 11 4.96 -23.39 -3.11
C PHE A 11 6.29 -23.50 -3.87
N SER A 12 6.22 -23.51 -5.20
CA SER A 12 7.38 -23.55 -6.10
C SER A 12 6.95 -23.01 -7.47
N PRO A 13 7.84 -22.30 -8.20
CA PRO A 13 9.20 -21.92 -7.83
C PRO A 13 9.26 -20.79 -6.81
N ASN A 14 10.41 -20.64 -6.11
CA ASN A 14 10.61 -19.63 -5.08
C ASN A 14 12.03 -18.98 -5.20
N PRO A 15 12.33 -18.27 -6.29
CA PRO A 15 13.66 -17.68 -6.49
C PRO A 15 13.99 -16.58 -5.47
N GLY A 16 13.02 -15.84 -4.97
CA GLY A 16 13.20 -14.81 -3.93
C GLY A 16 13.20 -15.37 -2.50
N ASN A 17 13.19 -16.70 -2.32
CA ASN A 17 13.30 -17.36 -1.00
C ASN A 17 12.32 -16.82 0.06
N LEU A 18 11.09 -16.48 -0.31
CA LEU A 18 10.05 -15.98 0.59
C LEU A 18 9.32 -17.12 1.29
N ARG A 19 8.54 -16.80 2.33
CA ARG A 19 7.54 -17.69 2.93
C ARG A 19 6.15 -17.33 2.40
N MET A 20 5.28 -18.31 2.26
CA MET A 20 3.89 -18.13 1.83
C MET A 20 2.94 -18.41 2.98
N PHE A 21 2.14 -17.42 3.37
CA PHE A 21 1.02 -17.57 4.28
C PHE A 21 -0.29 -17.31 3.56
N ARG A 22 -1.35 -17.98 3.97
CA ARG A 22 -2.69 -17.79 3.38
C ARG A 22 -3.79 -17.93 4.41
N TYR A 23 -4.90 -17.28 4.14
CA TYR A 23 -6.15 -17.44 4.83
C TYR A 23 -7.30 -17.69 3.85
N LEU A 24 -8.08 -18.71 4.11
CA LEU A 24 -9.26 -19.10 3.34
C LEU A 24 -10.46 -19.09 4.28
N PRO A 25 -11.40 -18.15 4.14
CA PRO A 25 -12.59 -18.12 4.98
C PRO A 25 -13.37 -19.43 4.89
N LYS A 26 -13.99 -19.84 5.99
CA LYS A 26 -14.90 -20.99 6.00
C LYS A 26 -16.04 -20.75 5.00
N GLY A 27 -16.26 -21.72 4.09
CA GLY A 27 -17.28 -21.60 3.06
C GLY A 27 -16.89 -20.73 1.86
N LEU A 28 -15.59 -20.44 1.68
CA LEU A 28 -15.10 -19.74 0.49
C LEU A 28 -15.57 -20.44 -0.79
N LYS A 29 -16.19 -19.68 -1.69
CA LYS A 29 -16.74 -20.23 -2.95
C LYS A 29 -15.69 -20.31 -4.04
N ALA A 30 -15.82 -21.25 -4.96
CA ALA A 30 -15.06 -21.21 -6.21
C ALA A 30 -15.36 -19.89 -6.96
N GLY A 31 -14.34 -19.33 -7.61
CA GLY A 31 -14.44 -18.00 -8.23
C GLY A 31 -14.38 -16.83 -7.25
N ALA A 32 -14.04 -17.06 -5.97
CA ALA A 32 -13.81 -15.97 -5.00
C ALA A 32 -12.58 -15.15 -5.40
N PRO A 33 -12.52 -13.86 -5.02
CA PRO A 33 -11.34 -13.02 -5.22
C PRO A 33 -10.16 -13.42 -4.33
N LEU A 34 -8.97 -12.93 -4.70
CA LEU A 34 -7.74 -13.02 -3.90
C LEU A 34 -7.21 -11.63 -3.57
N VAL A 35 -6.84 -11.39 -2.32
CA VAL A 35 -6.10 -10.20 -1.89
C VAL A 35 -4.71 -10.62 -1.42
N VAL A 36 -3.68 -10.05 -2.03
CA VAL A 36 -2.26 -10.23 -1.64
C VAL A 36 -1.89 -9.09 -0.71
N VAL A 37 -1.29 -9.41 0.45
CA VAL A 37 -1.01 -8.44 1.52
C VAL A 37 0.45 -8.48 1.91
N LEU A 38 1.20 -7.39 1.67
CA LEU A 38 2.64 -7.30 1.89
C LEU A 38 2.95 -6.44 3.12
N HIS A 39 3.65 -7.02 4.09
CA HIS A 39 4.05 -6.34 5.32
C HIS A 39 5.17 -5.32 5.10
N GLY A 40 5.36 -4.39 6.02
CA GLY A 40 6.50 -3.46 6.07
C GLY A 40 7.74 -4.07 6.73
N CYS A 41 8.85 -3.34 6.71
CA CYS A 41 10.09 -3.74 7.38
C CYS A 41 9.86 -4.03 8.88
N GLY A 42 10.51 -5.07 9.40
CA GLY A 42 10.42 -5.46 10.81
C GLY A 42 9.08 -6.09 11.21
N GLN A 43 8.16 -6.28 10.28
CA GLN A 43 6.88 -6.94 10.53
C GLN A 43 6.89 -8.39 10.03
N THR A 44 5.81 -9.10 10.33
CA THR A 44 5.50 -10.44 9.81
C THR A 44 4.17 -10.41 9.06
N ALA A 45 3.91 -11.42 8.24
CA ALA A 45 2.63 -11.58 7.54
C ALA A 45 1.44 -11.54 8.52
N SER A 46 1.51 -12.31 9.61
CA SER A 46 0.45 -12.36 10.61
C SER A 46 0.30 -11.07 11.41
N GLY A 47 1.42 -10.42 11.76
CA GLY A 47 1.40 -9.15 12.51
C GLY A 47 0.76 -8.02 11.69
N TYR A 48 1.13 -7.92 10.41
CA TYR A 48 0.56 -6.92 9.51
C TYR A 48 -0.92 -7.19 9.21
N ASP A 49 -1.28 -8.45 8.95
CA ASP A 49 -2.67 -8.83 8.70
C ASP A 49 -3.57 -8.53 9.90
N THR A 50 -3.16 -8.95 11.10
CA THR A 50 -3.90 -8.68 12.34
C THR A 50 -4.10 -7.17 12.56
N GLY A 51 -3.06 -6.39 12.28
CA GLY A 51 -3.11 -4.93 12.37
C GLY A 51 -4.03 -4.30 11.34
N ALA A 52 -3.88 -4.65 10.08
CA ALA A 52 -4.63 -4.07 8.97
C ALA A 52 -6.05 -4.68 8.78
N GLY A 53 -6.34 -5.85 9.38
CA GLY A 53 -7.66 -6.47 9.40
C GLY A 53 -8.09 -7.15 8.10
N TRP A 54 -7.15 -7.60 7.26
CA TRP A 54 -7.50 -8.19 5.97
C TRP A 54 -8.19 -9.55 6.08
N CYS A 55 -7.76 -10.41 7.02
CA CYS A 55 -8.46 -11.68 7.27
C CYS A 55 -9.84 -11.48 7.89
N GLU A 56 -10.04 -10.43 8.70
CA GLU A 56 -11.37 -10.07 9.21
C GLU A 56 -12.30 -9.66 8.06
N LEU A 57 -11.81 -8.79 7.14
CA LEU A 57 -12.54 -8.42 5.93
C LEU A 57 -12.79 -9.61 5.00
N ALA A 58 -11.84 -10.50 4.86
CA ALA A 58 -11.97 -11.70 4.04
C ALA A 58 -13.08 -12.62 4.56
N ALA A 59 -13.18 -12.80 5.89
CA ALA A 59 -14.25 -13.55 6.51
C ALA A 59 -15.64 -12.92 6.30
N GLU A 60 -15.70 -11.59 6.29
CA GLU A 60 -16.93 -10.82 6.06
C GLU A 60 -17.35 -10.81 4.60
N LEU A 61 -16.42 -10.60 3.68
CA LEU A 61 -16.69 -10.29 2.28
C LEU A 61 -16.51 -11.48 1.33
N GLY A 62 -15.95 -12.61 1.80
CA GLY A 62 -15.85 -13.83 1.02
C GLY A 62 -14.72 -13.81 -0.02
N PHE A 63 -13.53 -13.38 0.33
CA PHE A 63 -12.33 -13.47 -0.50
C PHE A 63 -11.19 -14.23 0.23
N ALA A 64 -10.20 -14.72 -0.51
CA ALA A 64 -8.99 -15.33 0.04
C ALA A 64 -7.92 -14.27 0.33
N VAL A 65 -7.05 -14.50 1.32
CA VAL A 65 -5.86 -13.68 1.58
C VAL A 65 -4.60 -14.52 1.33
N LEU A 66 -3.64 -13.92 0.62
CA LEU A 66 -2.28 -14.41 0.45
C LEU A 66 -1.33 -13.38 1.08
N ALA A 67 -0.49 -13.80 2.00
CA ALA A 67 0.46 -12.95 2.70
C ALA A 67 1.89 -13.50 2.55
N PRO A 68 2.63 -13.08 1.50
CA PRO A 68 4.05 -13.33 1.40
C PRO A 68 4.80 -12.73 2.59
N GLU A 69 5.81 -13.46 3.10
CA GLU A 69 6.64 -13.00 4.21
C GLU A 69 8.11 -13.04 3.86
N GLN A 70 8.80 -11.94 4.12
CA GLN A 70 10.24 -11.83 3.96
C GLN A 70 10.98 -12.57 5.06
N LYS A 71 12.15 -13.16 4.72
CA LYS A 71 13.02 -13.83 5.67
C LYS A 71 14.20 -12.94 6.07
N ALA A 72 14.60 -13.01 7.34
CA ALA A 72 15.80 -12.33 7.82
C ALA A 72 17.10 -12.79 7.11
N ALA A 73 17.09 -13.98 6.50
CA ALA A 73 18.21 -14.49 5.69
C ALA A 73 18.39 -13.73 4.37
N ASN A 74 17.32 -13.16 3.80
CA ASN A 74 17.40 -12.32 2.61
C ASN A 74 17.71 -10.87 3.01
N ASN A 75 16.97 -10.34 3.97
CA ASN A 75 17.10 -8.98 4.45
C ASN A 75 17.02 -8.96 5.99
N PRO A 76 18.08 -8.53 6.72
CA PRO A 76 18.11 -8.54 8.19
C PRO A 76 16.98 -7.76 8.86
N ASN A 77 16.42 -6.76 8.16
CA ASN A 77 15.28 -5.98 8.64
C ASN A 77 13.94 -6.53 8.12
N THR A 78 13.96 -7.71 7.48
CA THR A 78 12.77 -8.31 6.84
C THR A 78 12.02 -7.35 5.92
N CYS A 79 12.74 -6.42 5.27
CA CYS A 79 12.17 -5.58 4.22
C CYS A 79 12.09 -6.38 2.91
N PHE A 80 11.04 -6.26 2.13
CA PHE A 80 11.09 -6.66 0.72
C PHE A 80 12.14 -5.81 0.00
N ASP A 81 12.95 -6.45 -0.87
CA ASP A 81 14.10 -5.82 -1.51
C ASP A 81 13.70 -5.09 -2.81
N TRP A 82 12.68 -4.21 -2.71
CA TRP A 82 12.08 -3.42 -3.77
C TRP A 82 13.04 -2.51 -4.53
N PHE A 83 14.23 -2.28 -4.00
CA PHE A 83 15.31 -1.48 -4.58
C PHE A 83 16.39 -2.33 -5.25
N ASN A 84 16.30 -3.65 -5.17
CA ASN A 84 17.23 -4.56 -5.85
C ASN A 84 16.66 -4.97 -7.21
N PRO A 85 17.32 -4.61 -8.34
CA PRO A 85 16.82 -4.96 -9.67
C PRO A 85 16.55 -6.46 -9.86
N GLU A 86 17.35 -7.36 -9.23
CA GLU A 86 17.17 -8.81 -9.33
C GLU A 86 15.86 -9.28 -8.68
N ASP A 87 15.37 -8.56 -7.66
CA ASP A 87 14.14 -8.92 -6.94
C ASP A 87 12.88 -8.33 -7.57
N ILE A 88 13.02 -7.25 -8.36
CA ILE A 88 11.90 -6.56 -9.01
C ILE A 88 11.85 -6.73 -10.53
N THR A 89 12.71 -7.57 -11.11
CA THR A 89 12.64 -7.92 -12.53
C THR A 89 11.69 -9.09 -12.75
N ARG A 90 10.87 -9.00 -13.82
CA ARG A 90 9.96 -10.06 -14.22
C ARG A 90 10.69 -11.40 -14.42
N GLY A 91 10.20 -12.46 -13.80
CA GLY A 91 10.78 -13.81 -13.87
C GLY A 91 11.91 -14.08 -12.87
N GLN A 92 12.29 -13.10 -12.04
CA GLN A 92 13.37 -13.21 -11.08
C GLN A 92 12.94 -12.83 -9.66
N GLY A 93 13.74 -13.22 -8.69
CA GLY A 93 13.70 -12.78 -7.29
C GLY A 93 12.34 -12.83 -6.60
N GLU A 94 12.07 -11.81 -5.79
CA GLU A 94 10.87 -11.74 -4.95
C GLU A 94 9.59 -11.59 -5.78
N CYS A 95 9.61 -10.77 -6.85
CA CYS A 95 8.46 -10.60 -7.72
C CYS A 95 8.05 -11.93 -8.39
N ALA A 96 9.01 -12.75 -8.84
CA ALA A 96 8.70 -14.06 -9.42
C ALA A 96 8.14 -15.03 -8.38
N SER A 97 8.66 -15.00 -7.13
CA SER A 97 8.14 -15.79 -6.01
C SER A 97 6.69 -15.42 -5.68
N ILE A 98 6.39 -14.12 -5.56
CA ILE A 98 5.02 -13.63 -5.30
C ILE A 98 4.07 -14.02 -6.43
N ALA A 99 4.51 -13.89 -7.69
CA ALA A 99 3.72 -14.32 -8.85
C ALA A 99 3.45 -15.83 -8.84
N ALA A 100 4.42 -16.65 -8.44
CA ALA A 100 4.25 -18.10 -8.28
C ALA A 100 3.25 -18.44 -7.16
N MET A 101 3.33 -17.77 -6.01
CA MET A 101 2.38 -17.92 -4.92
C MET A 101 0.96 -17.60 -5.36
N ILE A 102 0.75 -16.49 -6.08
CA ILE A 102 -0.56 -16.08 -6.60
C ILE A 102 -1.15 -17.18 -7.49
N ARG A 103 -0.38 -17.67 -8.47
CA ARG A 103 -0.83 -18.73 -9.39
C ARG A 103 -1.17 -20.01 -8.62
N ALA A 104 -0.29 -20.44 -7.71
CA ALA A 104 -0.50 -21.64 -6.90
C ALA A 104 -1.80 -21.55 -6.06
N VAL A 105 -2.07 -20.41 -5.43
CA VAL A 105 -3.28 -20.21 -4.60
C VAL A 105 -4.54 -20.13 -5.48
N VAL A 106 -4.49 -19.38 -6.58
CA VAL A 106 -5.60 -19.25 -7.54
C VAL A 106 -6.00 -20.62 -8.08
N ASP A 107 -5.03 -21.39 -8.56
CA ASP A 107 -5.28 -22.69 -9.18
C ASP A 107 -5.77 -23.74 -8.15
N THR A 108 -5.08 -23.85 -7.01
CA THR A 108 -5.40 -24.82 -5.96
C THR A 108 -6.80 -24.62 -5.40
N HIS A 109 -7.22 -23.35 -5.23
CA HIS A 109 -8.50 -23.02 -4.60
C HIS A 109 -9.58 -22.58 -5.59
N ARG A 110 -9.29 -22.67 -6.91
CA ARG A 110 -10.21 -22.29 -7.99
C ARG A 110 -10.76 -20.88 -7.82
N LEU A 111 -9.86 -19.92 -7.49
CA LEU A 111 -10.21 -18.51 -7.34
C LEU A 111 -10.37 -17.84 -8.72
N ASP A 112 -11.01 -16.66 -8.76
CA ASP A 112 -11.11 -15.91 -10.01
C ASP A 112 -9.80 -15.16 -10.30
N ALA A 113 -9.03 -15.65 -11.27
CA ALA A 113 -7.77 -15.05 -11.71
C ALA A 113 -7.92 -13.58 -12.21
N ARG A 114 -9.13 -13.15 -12.56
CA ARG A 114 -9.42 -11.76 -12.97
C ARG A 114 -9.74 -10.85 -11.79
N ARG A 115 -9.81 -11.38 -10.57
CA ARG A 115 -10.13 -10.67 -9.35
C ARG A 115 -9.06 -10.87 -8.29
N VAL A 116 -7.81 -10.67 -8.69
CA VAL A 116 -6.65 -10.66 -7.80
C VAL A 116 -6.26 -9.22 -7.54
N PHE A 117 -6.02 -8.88 -6.28
CA PHE A 117 -5.66 -7.55 -5.82
C PHE A 117 -4.42 -7.62 -4.94
N ILE A 118 -3.66 -6.52 -4.85
CA ILE A 118 -2.44 -6.47 -4.05
C ILE A 118 -2.34 -5.17 -3.25
N THR A 119 -1.86 -5.26 -2.02
CA THR A 119 -1.58 -4.09 -1.17
C THR A 119 -0.40 -4.34 -0.26
N GLY A 120 0.20 -3.28 0.23
CA GLY A 120 1.28 -3.39 1.20
C GLY A 120 1.68 -2.05 1.80
N LEU A 121 2.39 -2.12 2.93
CA LEU A 121 2.89 -0.99 3.69
C LEU A 121 4.38 -0.79 3.46
N SER A 122 4.84 0.47 3.25
CA SER A 122 6.27 0.84 3.25
C SER A 122 7.06 0.03 2.21
N ALA A 123 8.03 -0.81 2.61
CA ALA A 123 8.71 -1.73 1.71
C ALA A 123 7.73 -2.68 1.00
N GLY A 124 6.68 -3.16 1.69
CA GLY A 124 5.59 -3.92 1.07
C GLY A 124 4.76 -3.08 0.09
N GLY A 125 4.60 -1.78 0.34
CA GLY A 125 3.98 -0.84 -0.59
C GLY A 125 4.83 -0.62 -1.84
N ALA A 126 6.14 -0.49 -1.70
CA ALA A 126 7.06 -0.39 -2.82
C ALA A 126 7.15 -1.70 -3.63
N MET A 127 7.13 -2.87 -2.96
CA MET A 127 7.03 -4.17 -3.61
C MET A 127 5.67 -4.35 -4.30
N THR A 128 4.59 -3.80 -3.73
CA THR A 128 3.28 -3.71 -4.42
C THR A 128 3.41 -2.94 -5.74
N ALA A 129 4.08 -1.77 -5.73
CA ALA A 129 4.33 -1.01 -6.96
C ALA A 129 5.18 -1.81 -7.97
N ALA A 130 6.19 -2.57 -7.50
CA ALA A 130 7.00 -3.44 -8.34
C ALA A 130 6.18 -4.57 -8.97
N MET A 131 5.33 -5.24 -8.20
CA MET A 131 4.42 -6.28 -8.71
C MET A 131 3.45 -5.75 -9.76
N LEU A 132 2.84 -4.60 -9.51
CA LEU A 132 1.92 -3.95 -10.45
C LEU A 132 2.61 -3.52 -11.75
N ALA A 133 3.90 -3.15 -11.67
CA ALA A 133 4.71 -2.80 -12.84
C ALA A 133 5.21 -4.01 -13.62
N THR A 134 5.58 -5.10 -12.94
CA THR A 134 6.23 -6.26 -13.59
C THR A 134 5.25 -7.37 -13.98
N TYR A 135 4.11 -7.47 -13.31
CA TYR A 135 3.06 -8.48 -13.55
C TYR A 135 1.66 -7.86 -13.59
N PRO A 136 1.42 -6.77 -14.35
CA PRO A 136 0.12 -6.10 -14.36
C PRO A 136 -1.05 -7.01 -14.73
N GLU A 137 -0.82 -8.02 -15.56
CA GLU A 137 -1.82 -8.99 -15.99
C GLU A 137 -2.39 -9.86 -14.85
N LEU A 138 -1.68 -9.94 -13.73
CA LEU A 138 -2.17 -10.71 -12.58
C LEU A 138 -3.20 -9.94 -11.75
N PHE A 139 -3.29 -8.61 -11.90
CA PHE A 139 -4.02 -7.78 -10.95
C PHE A 139 -5.18 -7.00 -11.58
N ALA A 140 -6.32 -7.03 -10.93
CA ALA A 140 -7.43 -6.12 -11.20
C ALA A 140 -7.23 -4.75 -10.53
N GLY A 141 -6.44 -4.69 -9.46
CA GLY A 141 -6.10 -3.45 -8.78
C GLY A 141 -5.03 -3.61 -7.72
N GLY A 142 -4.43 -2.48 -7.33
CA GLY A 142 -3.44 -2.43 -6.27
C GLY A 142 -3.63 -1.25 -5.33
N ALA A 143 -3.07 -1.34 -4.11
CA ALA A 143 -3.06 -0.24 -3.15
C ALA A 143 -1.68 -0.09 -2.51
N ILE A 144 -1.10 1.10 -2.63
CA ILE A 144 0.25 1.45 -2.17
C ILE A 144 0.11 2.30 -0.91
N ILE A 145 0.49 1.76 0.26
CA ILE A 145 0.37 2.46 1.55
C ILE A 145 1.76 2.88 2.03
N ALA A 146 1.99 4.19 2.19
CA ALA A 146 3.28 4.78 2.60
C ALA A 146 4.47 4.16 1.83
N GLY A 147 4.25 3.84 0.54
CA GLY A 147 5.21 3.20 -0.34
C GLY A 147 5.92 4.18 -1.26
N LEU A 148 6.59 3.64 -2.28
CA LEU A 148 7.42 4.38 -3.23
C LEU A 148 7.06 3.98 -4.67
N PRO A 149 7.29 4.86 -5.67
CA PRO A 149 7.04 4.53 -7.06
C PRO A 149 8.02 3.47 -7.56
N PHE A 150 7.59 2.64 -8.50
CA PHE A 150 8.45 1.67 -9.18
C PHE A 150 9.62 2.35 -9.92
N GLY A 151 10.83 1.77 -9.83
CA GLY A 151 12.02 2.29 -10.51
C GLY A 151 12.59 3.57 -9.86
N ALA A 152 12.25 3.83 -8.60
CA ALA A 152 12.77 4.97 -7.85
C ALA A 152 14.18 4.76 -7.30
N ALA A 153 14.60 3.50 -7.12
CA ALA A 153 15.91 3.11 -6.60
C ALA A 153 16.43 1.85 -7.32
N ALA A 154 17.74 1.70 -7.38
CA ALA A 154 18.42 0.53 -7.94
C ALA A 154 19.43 -0.09 -6.96
N ASN A 155 19.54 0.43 -5.74
CA ASN A 155 20.38 -0.06 -4.66
C ASN A 155 19.95 0.56 -3.32
N VAL A 156 20.56 0.13 -2.23
CA VAL A 156 20.25 0.60 -0.86
C VAL A 156 20.44 2.10 -0.70
N ARG A 157 21.48 2.67 -1.31
CA ARG A 157 21.76 4.11 -1.20
C ARG A 157 20.63 4.93 -1.85
N ASP A 158 20.28 4.57 -3.08
CA ASP A 158 19.19 5.24 -3.79
C ASP A 158 17.86 5.07 -3.04
N ALA A 159 17.63 3.90 -2.44
CA ALA A 159 16.44 3.65 -1.63
C ALA A 159 16.35 4.63 -0.45
N LEU A 160 17.44 4.83 0.30
CA LEU A 160 17.48 5.76 1.43
C LEU A 160 17.32 7.22 0.98
N GLU A 161 17.87 7.59 -0.17
CA GLU A 161 17.70 8.92 -0.76
C GLU A 161 16.24 9.12 -1.21
N THR A 162 15.66 8.14 -1.90
CA THR A 162 14.26 8.17 -2.34
C THR A 162 13.27 8.24 -1.18
N MET A 163 13.52 7.52 -0.09
CA MET A 163 12.68 7.59 1.11
C MET A 163 12.63 9.03 1.66
N ARG A 164 13.74 9.76 1.61
CA ARG A 164 13.80 11.16 2.07
C ARG A 164 13.13 12.14 1.11
N SER A 165 13.25 11.87 -0.19
CA SER A 165 12.65 12.68 -1.25
C SER A 165 12.60 11.87 -2.54
N ALA A 166 11.43 11.77 -3.16
CA ALA A 166 11.30 11.12 -4.47
C ALA A 166 12.21 11.82 -5.50
N PRO A 167 12.85 11.06 -6.40
CA PRO A 167 13.58 11.64 -7.52
C PRO A 167 12.67 12.54 -8.38
N LEU A 168 13.19 13.67 -8.82
CA LEU A 168 12.47 14.56 -9.73
C LEU A 168 12.51 13.97 -11.14
N LYS A 169 11.37 13.43 -11.58
CA LYS A 169 11.17 12.90 -12.94
C LYS A 169 9.84 13.42 -13.49
N ALA A 170 9.79 13.64 -14.80
CA ALA A 170 8.51 13.93 -15.47
C ALA A 170 7.56 12.73 -15.37
N PRO A 171 6.21 12.94 -15.37
CA PRO A 171 5.23 11.86 -15.33
C PRO A 171 5.50 10.78 -16.39
N GLN A 172 5.83 11.16 -17.60
CA GLN A 172 6.16 10.25 -18.69
C GLN A 172 7.36 9.34 -18.36
N GLN A 173 8.42 9.89 -17.75
CA GLN A 173 9.59 9.09 -17.37
C GLN A 173 9.24 8.03 -16.30
N TRP A 174 8.34 8.37 -15.39
CA TRP A 174 7.81 7.44 -14.41
C TRP A 174 6.96 6.34 -15.05
N GLY A 175 6.04 6.69 -15.96
CA GLY A 175 5.18 5.73 -16.64
C GLY A 175 5.95 4.85 -17.62
N ASP A 176 6.96 5.38 -18.32
CA ASP A 176 7.82 4.61 -19.24
C ASP A 176 8.57 3.50 -18.51
N ALA A 177 9.03 3.75 -17.27
CA ALA A 177 9.65 2.71 -16.46
C ALA A 177 8.71 1.53 -16.20
N VAL A 178 7.42 1.78 -15.93
CA VAL A 178 6.39 0.74 -15.74
C VAL A 178 6.13 -0.01 -17.05
N ARG A 179 5.93 0.71 -18.15
CA ARG A 179 5.67 0.10 -19.47
C ARG A 179 6.85 -0.79 -19.93
N ALA A 180 8.07 -0.32 -19.70
CA ALA A 180 9.28 -1.08 -20.02
C ALA A 180 9.42 -2.37 -19.21
N ALA A 181 9.06 -2.35 -17.92
CA ALA A 181 9.16 -3.51 -17.04
C ALA A 181 8.13 -4.59 -17.36
N ALA A 182 6.93 -4.19 -17.77
CA ALA A 182 5.82 -5.11 -18.01
C ALA A 182 5.92 -5.83 -19.36
N GLY A 183 6.33 -5.14 -20.42
CA GLY A 183 6.11 -5.61 -21.79
C GLY A 183 4.62 -5.91 -22.08
N TYR A 184 3.71 -5.13 -21.47
CA TYR A 184 2.27 -5.40 -21.40
C TYR A 184 1.48 -4.29 -22.11
N ALA A 185 0.52 -4.69 -22.92
CA ALA A 185 -0.33 -3.77 -23.68
C ALA A 185 -1.82 -3.84 -23.29
N GLY A 186 -2.14 -4.60 -22.24
CA GLY A 186 -3.53 -4.77 -21.79
C GLY A 186 -4.01 -3.64 -20.87
N PRO A 187 -5.21 -3.77 -20.31
CA PRO A 187 -5.73 -2.79 -19.36
C PRO A 187 -4.93 -2.82 -18.05
N TRP A 188 -4.47 -1.66 -17.62
CA TRP A 188 -3.72 -1.51 -16.36
C TRP A 188 -4.63 -1.64 -15.13
N PRO A 189 -4.12 -2.19 -14.00
CA PRO A 189 -4.88 -2.33 -12.77
C PRO A 189 -5.27 -0.99 -12.16
N LYS A 190 -6.41 -0.93 -11.45
CA LYS A 190 -6.82 0.24 -10.65
C LYS A 190 -5.85 0.48 -9.51
N ILE A 191 -5.52 1.73 -9.22
CA ILE A 191 -4.52 2.09 -8.21
C ILE A 191 -5.11 2.98 -7.13
N SER A 192 -4.90 2.60 -5.87
CA SER A 192 -5.20 3.40 -4.68
C SER A 192 -3.92 3.70 -3.92
N ILE A 193 -3.61 4.97 -3.66
CA ILE A 193 -2.39 5.41 -2.99
C ILE A 193 -2.77 6.02 -1.65
N TRP A 194 -2.03 5.67 -0.57
CA TRP A 194 -2.31 6.14 0.78
C TRP A 194 -1.05 6.65 1.44
N HIS A 195 -1.08 7.89 1.97
CA HIS A 195 0.09 8.47 2.61
C HIS A 195 -0.27 9.44 3.73
N GLY A 196 0.53 9.42 4.79
CA GLY A 196 0.45 10.39 5.86
C GLY A 196 1.19 11.69 5.51
N ALA A 197 0.57 12.85 5.76
CA ALA A 197 1.26 14.14 5.56
C ALA A 197 2.41 14.38 6.56
N LEU A 198 2.39 13.68 7.70
CA LEU A 198 3.44 13.74 8.74
C LEU A 198 4.44 12.59 8.65
N ASP A 199 4.50 11.88 7.52
CA ASP A 199 5.43 10.78 7.32
C ASP A 199 6.87 11.31 7.14
N THR A 200 7.71 11.04 8.14
CA THR A 200 9.14 11.40 8.14
C THR A 200 10.05 10.24 7.76
N THR A 201 9.49 9.03 7.58
CA THR A 201 10.21 7.83 7.15
C THR A 201 10.26 7.72 5.63
N VAL A 202 9.09 7.81 5.00
CA VAL A 202 8.93 7.91 3.55
C VAL A 202 8.23 9.23 3.26
N ASN A 203 8.96 10.17 2.69
CA ASN A 203 8.43 11.51 2.41
C ASN A 203 7.19 11.42 1.49
N VAL A 204 6.18 12.23 1.79
CA VAL A 204 4.90 12.27 1.05
C VAL A 204 5.07 12.56 -0.46
N ASN A 205 6.20 13.14 -0.87
CA ASN A 205 6.51 13.35 -2.29
C ASN A 205 6.60 12.01 -3.07
N ASN A 206 6.85 10.89 -2.39
CA ASN A 206 6.79 9.56 -3.01
C ASN A 206 5.35 9.17 -3.41
N ALA A 207 4.34 9.59 -2.66
CA ALA A 207 2.96 9.42 -3.08
C ALA A 207 2.64 10.27 -4.33
N GLN A 208 3.15 11.51 -4.40
CA GLN A 208 2.99 12.37 -5.57
C GLN A 208 3.67 11.77 -6.81
N ALA A 209 4.89 11.24 -6.66
CA ALA A 209 5.60 10.53 -7.72
C ALA A 209 4.85 9.26 -8.17
N SER A 210 4.27 8.50 -7.24
CA SER A 210 3.41 7.35 -7.55
C SER A 210 2.14 7.77 -8.29
N VAL A 211 1.51 8.88 -7.90
CA VAL A 211 0.38 9.46 -8.65
C VAL A 211 0.81 9.84 -10.07
N ALA A 212 1.94 10.54 -10.23
CA ALA A 212 2.45 10.93 -11.54
C ALA A 212 2.75 9.70 -12.42
N GLN A 213 3.34 8.66 -11.84
CA GLN A 213 3.62 7.39 -12.51
C GLN A 213 2.35 6.72 -13.04
N TRP A 214 1.36 6.51 -12.19
CA TRP A 214 0.15 5.80 -12.56
C TRP A 214 -0.83 6.65 -13.37
N ALA A 215 -0.84 7.98 -13.18
CA ALA A 215 -1.61 8.87 -14.05
C ALA A 215 -1.10 8.79 -15.51
N ASP A 216 0.22 8.79 -15.71
CA ASP A 216 0.81 8.66 -17.04
C ASP A 216 0.55 7.28 -17.66
N VAL A 217 0.68 6.20 -16.86
CA VAL A 217 0.35 4.84 -17.32
C VAL A 217 -1.08 4.71 -17.81
N HIS A 218 -2.03 5.35 -17.12
CA HIS A 218 -3.46 5.35 -17.45
C HIS A 218 -3.84 6.43 -18.47
N GLY A 219 -2.92 7.31 -18.89
CA GLY A 219 -3.24 8.43 -19.79
C GLY A 219 -4.13 9.50 -19.17
N LEU A 220 -4.04 9.70 -17.84
CA LEU A 220 -4.85 10.65 -17.08
C LEU A 220 -4.16 12.00 -16.95
N ALA A 221 -4.90 13.09 -17.18
CA ALA A 221 -4.40 14.44 -16.93
C ALA A 221 -4.40 14.72 -15.42
N LEU A 222 -3.24 15.04 -14.83
CA LEU A 222 -3.10 15.29 -13.38
C LEU A 222 -4.07 16.35 -12.86
N GLY A 223 -4.29 17.43 -13.63
CA GLY A 223 -5.21 18.52 -13.28
C GLY A 223 -6.70 18.17 -13.36
N ALA A 224 -7.06 16.97 -13.85
CA ALA A 224 -8.46 16.53 -13.95
C ALA A 224 -8.96 15.78 -12.69
N ALA A 225 -8.20 15.79 -11.61
CA ALA A 225 -8.60 15.15 -10.36
C ALA A 225 -9.84 15.79 -9.75
N LYS A 226 -10.78 14.96 -9.30
CA LYS A 226 -11.82 15.39 -8.35
C LYS A 226 -11.23 15.36 -6.94
N GLN A 227 -11.31 16.48 -6.24
CA GLN A 227 -10.90 16.58 -4.85
C GLN A 227 -12.11 16.53 -3.92
N GLU A 228 -11.99 15.79 -2.82
CA GLU A 228 -13.00 15.75 -1.77
C GLU A 228 -12.36 15.49 -0.39
N MET A 229 -13.05 15.92 0.67
CA MET A 229 -12.70 15.53 2.03
C MET A 229 -13.46 14.25 2.38
N ALA A 230 -12.73 13.22 2.81
CA ALA A 230 -13.26 11.91 3.14
C ALA A 230 -12.84 11.49 4.56
N ASP A 231 -13.69 11.76 5.55
CA ASP A 231 -13.46 11.45 6.98
C ASP A 231 -12.12 12.01 7.53
N GLY A 232 -11.81 13.26 7.20
CA GLY A 232 -10.58 13.94 7.63
C GLY A 232 -9.36 13.70 6.75
N ALA A 233 -9.47 12.87 5.70
CA ALA A 233 -8.44 12.74 4.67
C ALA A 233 -8.79 13.58 3.43
N ILE A 234 -7.77 14.07 2.75
CA ILE A 234 -7.89 14.67 1.41
C ILE A 234 -7.82 13.52 0.41
N ARG A 235 -8.88 13.34 -0.38
CA ARG A 235 -8.91 12.37 -1.48
C ARG A 235 -8.88 13.09 -2.82
N LEU A 236 -7.95 12.72 -3.69
CA LEU A 236 -7.99 13.04 -5.11
C LEU A 236 -8.33 11.75 -5.88
N SER A 237 -9.17 11.87 -6.92
CA SER A 237 -9.55 10.72 -7.74
C SER A 237 -9.68 11.08 -9.21
N TRP A 238 -9.27 10.16 -10.08
CA TRP A 238 -9.38 10.19 -11.53
C TRP A 238 -10.28 9.02 -11.97
N GLY A 239 -11.58 9.29 -11.97
CA GLY A 239 -12.58 8.26 -12.25
C GLY A 239 -12.50 7.10 -11.25
N ASP A 240 -12.53 5.89 -11.78
CA ASP A 240 -12.41 4.63 -11.03
C ASP A 240 -11.05 3.94 -11.23
N GLN A 241 -10.08 4.65 -11.86
CA GLN A 241 -8.78 4.08 -12.21
C GLN A 241 -7.69 4.43 -11.20
N LEU A 242 -7.68 5.66 -10.67
CA LEU A 242 -6.65 6.13 -9.76
C LEU A 242 -7.26 6.97 -8.64
N GLU A 243 -6.83 6.74 -7.40
CA GLU A 243 -7.13 7.61 -6.26
C GLU A 243 -5.91 7.75 -5.34
N VAL A 244 -5.84 8.87 -4.65
CA VAL A 244 -4.86 9.07 -3.57
C VAL A 244 -5.53 9.66 -2.35
N TYR A 245 -5.20 9.12 -1.18
CA TYR A 245 -5.57 9.64 0.13
C TYR A 245 -4.34 10.24 0.80
N THR A 246 -4.40 11.53 1.13
CA THR A 246 -3.43 12.20 2.01
C THR A 246 -4.09 12.45 3.35
N ILE A 247 -3.53 11.89 4.41
CA ILE A 247 -4.10 11.98 5.77
C ILE A 247 -3.26 12.96 6.59
N PRO A 248 -3.80 14.17 6.94
CA PRO A 248 -3.03 15.25 7.55
C PRO A 248 -2.35 14.89 8.87
N VAL A 249 -2.98 14.04 9.68
CA VAL A 249 -2.52 13.68 11.04
C VAL A 249 -1.71 12.38 11.09
N LEU A 250 -1.56 11.69 9.96
CA LEU A 250 -0.93 10.38 9.90
C LEU A 250 0.60 10.53 9.70
N SER A 251 1.37 9.83 10.51
CA SER A 251 2.79 9.57 10.30
C SER A 251 3.00 8.32 9.41
N HIS A 252 4.19 7.69 9.46
CA HIS A 252 4.48 6.49 8.68
C HIS A 252 3.66 5.30 9.16
N GLY A 253 2.73 4.79 8.34
CA GLY A 253 1.94 3.61 8.72
C GLY A 253 0.67 3.40 7.90
N THR A 254 0.00 2.30 8.21
CA THR A 254 -1.32 1.96 7.67
C THR A 254 -2.41 2.59 8.55
N PRO A 255 -3.28 3.44 7.99
CA PRO A 255 -4.39 4.01 8.73
C PRO A 255 -5.50 2.98 8.93
N ILE A 256 -5.99 2.86 10.16
CA ILE A 256 -7.12 2.00 10.51
C ILE A 256 -8.20 2.76 11.28
N ASP A 257 -9.38 2.18 11.34
CA ASP A 257 -10.42 2.45 12.33
C ASP A 257 -10.62 1.15 13.13
N SER A 258 -10.10 1.10 14.35
CA SER A 258 -10.16 -0.09 15.21
C SER A 258 -11.59 -0.47 15.65
N ARG A 259 -12.57 0.41 15.40
CA ARG A 259 -14.00 0.12 15.59
C ARG A 259 -14.60 -0.66 14.41
N ASP A 260 -13.89 -0.71 13.28
CA ASP A 260 -14.28 -1.44 12.07
C ASP A 260 -13.52 -2.76 11.98
N VAL A 261 -12.27 -2.73 11.51
CA VAL A 261 -11.40 -3.90 11.41
C VAL A 261 -9.97 -3.53 11.75
N GLY A 262 -9.20 -4.54 12.16
CA GLY A 262 -7.79 -4.38 12.49
C GLY A 262 -7.55 -3.87 13.91
N ARG A 263 -6.26 -3.75 14.29
CA ARG A 263 -5.84 -3.37 15.64
C ARG A 263 -4.59 -2.51 15.61
N PRO A 264 -4.49 -1.47 16.47
CA PRO A 264 -3.27 -0.68 16.60
C PRO A 264 -2.05 -1.54 16.90
N ALA A 265 -0.96 -1.29 16.18
CA ALA A 265 0.33 -1.94 16.33
C ALA A 265 1.43 -0.99 15.82
N PRO A 266 2.72 -1.31 15.95
CA PRO A 266 3.77 -0.53 15.31
C PRO A 266 3.50 -0.37 13.81
N PHE A 267 3.43 0.90 13.35
CA PHE A 267 3.08 1.30 11.98
C PHE A 267 1.65 0.94 11.52
N ILE A 268 0.76 0.63 12.45
CA ILE A 268 -0.68 0.48 12.24
C ILE A 268 -1.38 1.50 13.14
N LEU A 269 -1.88 2.58 12.55
CA LEU A 269 -2.25 3.78 13.27
C LEU A 269 -3.77 3.99 13.24
N ASP A 270 -4.38 3.99 14.43
CA ASP A 270 -5.81 4.25 14.57
C ASP A 270 -6.09 5.75 14.45
N VAL A 271 -6.56 6.15 13.29
CA VAL A 271 -6.93 7.54 12.97
C VAL A 271 -8.42 7.65 12.58
N GLY A 272 -9.21 6.61 12.84
CA GLY A 272 -10.62 6.53 12.51
C GLY A 272 -10.91 6.38 11.01
N ILE A 273 -9.91 5.93 10.22
CA ILE A 273 -10.02 5.71 8.78
C ILE A 273 -9.54 4.30 8.46
N SER A 274 -10.44 3.38 8.15
CA SER A 274 -10.11 2.03 7.72
C SER A 274 -9.67 2.04 6.25
N SER A 275 -8.34 2.07 5.99
CA SER A 275 -7.80 1.97 4.63
C SER A 275 -8.20 0.66 3.98
N SER A 276 -8.10 -0.47 4.69
CA SER A 276 -8.41 -1.80 4.16
C SER A 276 -9.83 -1.90 3.63
N ARG A 277 -10.83 -1.38 4.38
CA ARG A 277 -12.22 -1.36 3.92
C ARG A 277 -12.46 -0.42 2.75
N ARG A 278 -11.82 0.75 2.73
CA ARG A 278 -11.95 1.70 1.62
C ARG A 278 -11.32 1.17 0.35
N ILE A 279 -10.16 0.56 0.45
CA ILE A 279 -9.47 -0.13 -0.63
C ILE A 279 -10.35 -1.29 -1.15
N ALA A 280 -10.91 -2.11 -0.28
CA ALA A 280 -11.83 -3.18 -0.68
C ALA A 280 -13.06 -2.65 -1.44
N ARG A 281 -13.61 -1.49 -1.06
CA ARG A 281 -14.69 -0.83 -1.79
C ARG A 281 -14.23 -0.31 -3.16
N PHE A 282 -13.09 0.33 -3.24
CA PHE A 282 -12.51 0.81 -4.48
C PHE A 282 -12.29 -0.32 -5.49
N TRP A 283 -11.91 -1.49 -5.00
CA TRP A 283 -11.77 -2.70 -5.81
C TRP A 283 -13.10 -3.39 -6.16
N GLY A 284 -14.22 -2.98 -5.57
CA GLY A 284 -15.53 -3.62 -5.76
C GLY A 284 -15.67 -4.94 -5.00
N LEU A 285 -14.89 -5.16 -3.94
CA LEU A 285 -15.01 -6.31 -3.04
C LEU A 285 -16.07 -6.11 -1.96
N ALA A 286 -16.29 -4.87 -1.55
CA ALA A 286 -17.33 -4.49 -0.60
C ALA A 286 -18.42 -3.65 -1.30
N PRO A 287 -19.69 -3.76 -0.90
CA PRO A 287 -20.73 -2.89 -1.42
C PRO A 287 -20.39 -1.43 -1.16
N LEU A 288 -20.76 -0.56 -2.10
CA LEU A 288 -20.80 0.87 -1.83
C LEU A 288 -21.70 1.05 -0.62
N ALA A 289 -21.17 1.63 0.48
CA ALA A 289 -22.00 1.89 1.65
C ALA A 289 -23.20 2.71 1.21
N ALA A 290 -24.42 2.22 1.46
CA ALA A 290 -25.56 3.09 1.54
C ALA A 290 -25.15 4.19 2.52
N SER A 291 -25.21 5.46 2.09
CA SER A 291 -24.88 6.63 2.89
C SER A 291 -25.48 6.43 4.30
N ARG A 292 -24.66 6.05 5.27
CA ARG A 292 -25.05 6.18 6.66
C ARG A 292 -25.11 7.68 6.87
N SER A 293 -26.33 8.22 6.89
CA SER A 293 -26.57 9.58 7.37
C SER A 293 -25.88 9.67 8.73
N ALA A 294 -24.85 10.52 8.80
CA ALA A 294 -24.18 10.83 10.05
C ALA A 294 -25.24 11.12 11.11
N PRO A 295 -25.06 10.66 12.37
CA PRO A 295 -25.92 11.09 13.46
C PRO A 295 -25.89 12.62 13.45
N ARG A 296 -27.06 13.22 13.29
CA ARG A 296 -27.23 14.66 13.31
C ARG A 296 -26.63 15.19 14.62
N PRO A 297 -25.61 16.07 14.59
CA PRO A 297 -25.10 16.66 15.81
C PRO A 297 -26.24 17.37 16.54
N ALA A 298 -26.28 17.24 17.85
CA ALA A 298 -27.17 18.03 18.68
C ALA A 298 -26.95 19.52 18.41
N PRO A 299 -27.97 20.37 18.44
CA PRO A 299 -27.87 21.78 18.08
C PRO A 299 -26.94 22.49 19.05
N VAL A 300 -25.72 22.81 18.59
CA VAL A 300 -24.85 23.76 19.27
C VAL A 300 -25.36 25.16 18.96
N ARG A 301 -25.64 25.92 20.00
CA ARG A 301 -26.07 27.33 19.94
C ARG A 301 -25.08 28.14 19.09
N ALA A 302 -25.58 28.85 18.11
CA ALA A 302 -24.86 29.66 17.16
C ALA A 302 -23.90 30.66 17.84
N ALA A 303 -22.60 30.51 17.55
CA ALA A 303 -21.65 31.61 17.56
C ALA A 303 -21.47 32.06 16.11
N THR A 304 -21.47 33.37 15.91
CA THR A 304 -21.38 34.06 14.61
C THR A 304 -20.19 33.54 13.78
N PRO A 305 -20.36 33.25 12.47
CA PRO A 305 -19.26 32.75 11.65
C PRO A 305 -18.29 33.90 11.32
N GLN A 306 -17.04 33.72 11.68
CA GLN A 306 -15.92 34.41 11.06
C GLN A 306 -15.34 33.44 10.02
N GLU A 307 -15.49 33.81 8.77
CA GLU A 307 -15.08 33.04 7.60
C GLU A 307 -13.54 32.95 7.56
N PRO A 308 -12.90 31.78 7.67
CA PRO A 308 -11.47 31.71 7.44
C PRO A 308 -11.21 31.62 5.94
N ALA A 309 -10.41 32.55 5.42
CA ALA A 309 -9.88 32.46 4.07
C ALA A 309 -9.13 31.12 3.86
N LEU A 310 -9.44 30.45 2.75
CA LEU A 310 -8.75 29.22 2.34
C LEU A 310 -7.26 29.54 2.07
N PRO A 311 -6.31 28.83 2.71
CA PRO A 311 -4.91 28.99 2.37
C PRO A 311 -4.62 28.44 0.97
N GLU A 312 -3.86 29.18 0.20
CA GLU A 312 -3.35 28.74 -1.11
C GLU A 312 -2.53 27.45 -0.96
N ILE A 313 -2.62 26.56 -1.95
CA ILE A 313 -2.03 25.19 -1.91
C ILE A 313 -0.52 25.20 -1.64
N GLU A 314 0.19 26.26 -1.96
CA GLU A 314 1.63 26.40 -1.66
C GLU A 314 1.96 26.48 -0.15
N ALA A 315 1.06 26.96 0.70
CA ALA A 315 1.30 27.12 2.13
C ALA A 315 1.16 25.81 2.93
N VAL A 316 0.50 24.77 2.38
CA VAL A 316 0.32 23.46 3.04
C VAL A 316 1.56 22.57 2.86
N LEU A 317 2.46 22.91 1.95
CA LEU A 317 3.66 22.12 1.60
C LEU A 317 4.95 22.59 2.30
N ALA A 318 4.89 23.58 3.19
CA ALA A 318 6.06 24.03 3.94
C ALA A 318 6.25 23.19 5.23
N PRO A 319 7.43 22.58 5.46
CA PRO A 319 7.64 21.71 6.61
C PRO A 319 7.80 22.52 7.89
N ARG A 320 6.91 22.34 8.87
CA ARG A 320 7.20 22.66 10.28
C ARG A 320 7.69 21.41 10.98
N LEU A 321 9.00 21.32 11.12
CA LEU A 321 9.71 20.20 11.75
C LEU A 321 9.66 20.33 13.28
N THR A 322 9.08 19.30 13.94
CA THR A 322 9.51 18.85 15.26
C THR A 322 9.59 17.32 15.24
N PRO A 323 10.76 16.72 15.53
CA PRO A 323 10.95 15.28 15.40
C PRO A 323 10.34 14.50 16.57
N HIS A 324 9.68 13.39 16.28
CA HIS A 324 9.27 12.40 17.30
C HIS A 324 10.44 11.42 17.58
N PRO A 325 10.82 11.14 18.85
CA PRO A 325 12.07 10.44 19.21
C PRO A 325 12.18 8.96 18.85
N GLY A 326 11.11 8.31 18.42
CA GLY A 326 11.10 6.85 18.21
C GLY A 326 11.52 6.39 16.80
N ALA A 327 11.20 7.14 15.75
CA ALA A 327 11.47 6.74 14.36
C ALA A 327 12.96 6.86 14.00
N GLU A 328 13.64 7.86 14.55
CA GLU A 328 15.07 8.10 14.33
C GLU A 328 15.95 6.95 14.87
N THR A 329 15.53 6.30 15.96
CA THR A 329 16.27 5.21 16.59
C THR A 329 16.24 3.92 15.76
N LEU A 330 15.14 3.61 15.08
CA LEU A 330 15.00 2.45 14.21
C LEU A 330 15.80 2.62 12.92
N ILE A 331 15.73 3.79 12.30
CA ILE A 331 16.52 4.11 11.10
C ILE A 331 18.02 4.10 11.42
N ARG A 332 18.44 4.66 12.55
CA ARG A 332 19.84 4.60 13.01
C ARG A 332 20.30 3.17 13.28
N ARG A 333 19.45 2.30 13.84
CA ARG A 333 19.76 0.87 14.02
C ARG A 333 19.90 0.15 12.70
N ALA A 334 19.01 0.40 11.73
CA ALA A 334 19.11 -0.16 10.38
C ALA A 334 20.39 0.31 9.67
N LEU A 335 20.74 1.59 9.77
CA LEU A 335 21.96 2.15 9.17
C LEU A 335 23.25 1.62 9.82
N LYS A 336 23.23 1.36 11.16
CA LYS A 336 24.35 0.68 11.84
C LYS A 336 24.50 -0.77 11.44
N ALA A 337 23.41 -1.50 11.26
CA ALA A 337 23.44 -2.92 10.88
C ALA A 337 24.03 -3.15 9.47
N VAL A 338 23.89 -2.17 8.58
CA VAL A 338 24.46 -2.23 7.21
C VAL A 338 25.82 -1.48 7.08
N GLY A 339 26.43 -1.07 8.19
CA GLY A 339 27.78 -0.45 8.19
C GLY A 339 27.87 0.96 7.61
N LEU A 340 26.76 1.64 7.39
CA LEU A 340 26.70 2.98 6.79
C LEU A 340 26.83 4.13 7.81
N LEU A 341 26.77 3.85 9.11
CA LEU A 341 27.12 4.80 10.19
C LEU A 341 28.31 4.29 10.97
N LYS A 342 29.42 5.03 10.91
CA LYS A 342 30.58 4.84 11.79
C LYS A 342 30.18 5.14 13.24
N ARG A 343 30.83 4.42 14.18
CA ARG A 343 30.65 4.57 15.64
C ARG A 343 30.84 5.98 16.13
#